data_cbd19b0f5896e6a06bccaef4b0deb5ed
#
_entry.id   cbd19b0f5896e6a06bccaef4b0deb5ed
#
_cell.length_a   1.000
_cell.length_b   1.000
_cell.length_c   1.000
_cell.angle_alpha   90.00
_cell.angle_beta   90.00
_cell.angle_gamma   90.00
#
_symmetry.space_group_name_H-M   'P 1'
#
loop_
_entity.id
_entity.type
_entity.pdbx_description
1 polymer ?
#
loop_
_entity_poly.entity_id
_entity_poly.type
_entity_poly.pdbx_seq_one_letter_code
_entity_poly.pdbx_strand_id
1 'polypeptide(L)'
;MPGLDSLISRIVIEEASRELADYTVSDVIVVGAGPAGLTAAYYLSKAGLKTLVLERRLSIGGGIGGGGMLFHKVVVEEEALPVARELGVEVAPSSVKGLYVTDAARLIVSLAKAALDAGAKILLGVEAVDLVVRREGGKHRVAGVMAVWSAVELSKLHVDPLMFEARAVLDATGHEARLASIAGEKLEGEAPRVRGEGPAWAEEGEKLVVEATREIVPGLFVAGMAAAAVNGYYRMGPIFGGMLLSGKRAAELIINKLSSRG
;
A
#
# COMPACT_ATOMS: atom_id res chain seq x y z
N MET A 1 -39.69 -8.36 -20.65
CA MET A 1 -38.22 -8.38 -20.60
C MET A 1 -37.78 -7.39 -19.51
N PRO A 2 -36.73 -7.67 -18.75
CA PRO A 2 -36.23 -6.71 -17.75
C PRO A 2 -35.75 -5.42 -18.43
N GLY A 3 -35.95 -4.28 -17.77
CA GLY A 3 -35.52 -2.99 -18.27
C GLY A 3 -33.97 -2.83 -18.11
N LEU A 4 -33.39 -1.85 -18.83
CA LEU A 4 -31.93 -1.59 -18.82
C LEU A 4 -31.38 -1.36 -17.38
N ASP A 5 -32.13 -0.66 -16.52
CA ASP A 5 -31.71 -0.34 -15.16
C ASP A 5 -31.45 -1.60 -14.31
N SER A 6 -32.35 -2.59 -14.39
CA SER A 6 -32.17 -3.85 -13.67
C SER A 6 -31.05 -4.72 -14.28
N LEU A 7 -30.84 -4.66 -15.61
CA LEU A 7 -29.74 -5.35 -16.29
C LEU A 7 -28.38 -4.76 -15.88
N ILE A 8 -28.24 -3.43 -15.78
CA ILE A 8 -27.02 -2.76 -15.29
C ILE A 8 -26.68 -3.26 -13.89
N SER A 9 -27.64 -3.23 -12.97
CA SER A 9 -27.43 -3.70 -11.59
C SER A 9 -26.99 -5.16 -11.54
N ARG A 10 -27.65 -6.01 -12.32
CA ARG A 10 -27.34 -7.44 -12.42
C ARG A 10 -25.90 -7.67 -12.92
N ILE A 11 -25.50 -7.01 -14.01
CA ILE A 11 -24.16 -7.14 -14.59
C ILE A 11 -23.11 -6.73 -13.56
N VAL A 12 -23.29 -5.59 -12.89
CA VAL A 12 -22.33 -5.10 -11.88
C VAL A 12 -22.20 -6.10 -10.71
N ILE A 13 -23.31 -6.63 -10.21
CA ILE A 13 -23.32 -7.62 -9.11
C ILE A 13 -22.61 -8.91 -9.54
N GLU A 14 -22.95 -9.46 -10.71
CA GLU A 14 -22.37 -10.72 -11.20
C GLU A 14 -20.85 -10.59 -11.40
N GLU A 15 -20.40 -9.54 -12.09
CA GLU A 15 -18.99 -9.33 -12.39
C GLU A 15 -18.19 -9.02 -11.11
N ALA A 16 -18.68 -8.09 -10.27
CA ALA A 16 -18.01 -7.73 -9.02
C ALA A 16 -17.92 -8.92 -8.05
N SER A 17 -19.00 -9.72 -7.93
CA SER A 17 -19.00 -10.89 -7.04
C SER A 17 -18.02 -11.96 -7.51
N ARG A 18 -17.94 -12.19 -8.83
CA ARG A 18 -16.99 -13.15 -9.42
C ARG A 18 -15.55 -12.73 -9.16
N GLU A 19 -15.20 -11.48 -9.44
CA GLU A 19 -13.86 -10.95 -9.16
C GLU A 19 -13.52 -10.98 -7.68
N LEU A 20 -14.45 -10.56 -6.81
CA LEU A 20 -14.23 -10.54 -5.37
C LEU A 20 -13.96 -11.96 -4.84
N ALA A 21 -14.75 -12.95 -5.28
CA ALA A 21 -14.56 -14.35 -4.93
C ALA A 21 -13.18 -14.87 -5.37
N ASP A 22 -12.73 -14.51 -6.57
CA ASP A 22 -11.42 -14.91 -7.09
C ASP A 22 -10.28 -14.34 -6.24
N TYR A 23 -10.39 -13.11 -5.76
CA TYR A 23 -9.36 -12.44 -4.95
C TYR A 23 -9.43 -12.72 -3.45
N THR A 24 -10.33 -13.60 -2.98
CA THR A 24 -10.31 -14.07 -1.57
C THR A 24 -8.99 -14.75 -1.20
N VAL A 25 -8.28 -15.29 -2.20
CA VAL A 25 -6.92 -15.84 -2.06
C VAL A 25 -6.01 -15.20 -3.10
N SER A 26 -4.94 -14.58 -2.64
CA SER A 26 -3.92 -13.90 -3.44
C SER A 26 -2.52 -14.34 -3.03
N ASP A 27 -1.49 -14.03 -3.85
CA ASP A 27 -0.11 -14.18 -3.39
C ASP A 27 0.26 -13.07 -2.41
N VAL A 28 -0.14 -11.83 -2.74
CA VAL A 28 0.15 -10.66 -1.91
C VAL A 28 -1.07 -9.76 -1.79
N ILE A 29 -1.33 -9.30 -0.57
CA ILE A 29 -2.28 -8.21 -0.29
C ILE A 29 -1.48 -6.97 0.11
N VAL A 30 -1.69 -5.88 -0.62
CA VAL A 30 -1.16 -4.54 -0.31
C VAL A 30 -2.29 -3.71 0.29
N VAL A 31 -2.12 -3.19 1.48
CA VAL A 31 -3.12 -2.33 2.14
C VAL A 31 -2.67 -0.87 2.06
N GLY A 32 -3.43 -0.10 1.29
CA GLY A 32 -3.17 1.31 0.97
C GLY A 32 -2.66 1.52 -0.45
N ALA A 33 -3.41 2.29 -1.25
CA ALA A 33 -3.06 2.70 -2.62
C ALA A 33 -2.37 4.07 -2.65
N GLY A 34 -1.46 4.32 -1.71
CA GLY A 34 -0.54 5.44 -1.71
C GLY A 34 0.70 5.17 -2.58
N PRO A 35 1.69 6.11 -2.62
CA PRO A 35 2.84 5.98 -3.51
C PRO A 35 3.65 4.70 -3.26
N ALA A 36 3.91 4.33 -2.00
CA ALA A 36 4.65 3.11 -1.68
C ALA A 36 3.85 1.85 -2.06
N GLY A 37 2.53 1.81 -1.74
CA GLY A 37 1.67 0.67 -2.05
C GLY A 37 1.49 0.44 -3.55
N LEU A 38 1.24 1.50 -4.33
CA LEU A 38 1.11 1.41 -5.79
C LEU A 38 2.43 0.99 -6.46
N THR A 39 3.56 1.54 -6.00
CA THR A 39 4.88 1.12 -6.48
C THR A 39 5.14 -0.35 -6.18
N ALA A 40 4.86 -0.80 -4.94
CA ALA A 40 5.01 -2.20 -4.58
C ALA A 40 4.10 -3.10 -5.43
N ALA A 41 2.83 -2.72 -5.61
CA ALA A 41 1.87 -3.47 -6.41
C ALA A 41 2.32 -3.65 -7.87
N TYR A 42 2.92 -2.60 -8.46
CA TYR A 42 3.54 -2.70 -9.79
C TYR A 42 4.61 -3.80 -9.86
N TYR A 43 5.61 -3.74 -8.98
CA TYR A 43 6.73 -4.70 -9.01
C TYR A 43 6.29 -6.13 -8.68
N LEU A 44 5.36 -6.30 -7.73
CA LEU A 44 4.81 -7.60 -7.36
C LEU A 44 4.05 -8.23 -8.53
N SER A 45 3.15 -7.47 -9.16
CA SER A 45 2.37 -7.96 -10.31
C SER A 45 3.25 -8.19 -11.54
N LYS A 46 4.23 -7.32 -11.80
CA LYS A 46 5.24 -7.52 -12.88
C LYS A 46 6.06 -8.80 -12.69
N ALA A 47 6.27 -9.23 -11.44
CA ALA A 47 6.90 -10.51 -11.12
C ALA A 47 5.94 -11.72 -11.23
N GLY A 48 4.70 -11.53 -11.69
CA GLY A 48 3.70 -12.58 -11.87
C GLY A 48 2.95 -12.98 -10.61
N LEU A 49 3.07 -12.23 -9.51
CA LEU A 49 2.33 -12.50 -8.28
C LEU A 49 0.90 -11.95 -8.38
N LYS A 50 -0.09 -12.77 -8.00
CA LYS A 50 -1.49 -12.33 -7.87
C LYS A 50 -1.59 -11.31 -6.73
N THR A 51 -1.69 -10.03 -7.09
CA THR A 51 -1.60 -8.90 -6.16
C THR A 51 -2.95 -8.20 -6.01
N LEU A 52 -3.45 -8.16 -4.78
CA LEU A 52 -4.66 -7.42 -4.40
C LEU A 52 -4.25 -6.17 -3.62
N VAL A 53 -4.75 -5.00 -4.05
CA VAL A 53 -4.61 -3.73 -3.33
C VAL A 53 -5.95 -3.35 -2.71
N LEU A 54 -5.98 -3.11 -1.40
CA LEU A 54 -7.15 -2.62 -0.69
C LEU A 54 -6.94 -1.14 -0.34
N GLU A 55 -7.86 -0.30 -0.78
CA GLU A 55 -7.82 1.15 -0.48
C GLU A 55 -9.14 1.57 0.18
N ARG A 56 -9.05 2.17 1.36
CA ARG A 56 -10.23 2.59 2.14
C ARG A 56 -10.99 3.77 1.52
N ARG A 57 -10.31 4.62 0.75
CA ARG A 57 -10.95 5.75 0.06
C ARG A 57 -11.52 5.31 -1.29
N LEU A 58 -12.42 6.13 -1.83
CA LEU A 58 -12.91 5.98 -3.21
C LEU A 58 -11.94 6.62 -4.23
N SER A 59 -10.72 6.98 -3.79
CA SER A 59 -9.67 7.58 -4.60
C SER A 59 -8.32 6.96 -4.28
N ILE A 60 -7.48 6.82 -5.29
CA ILE A 60 -6.09 6.35 -5.20
C ILE A 60 -5.13 7.50 -4.92
N GLY A 61 -3.88 7.19 -4.58
CA GLY A 61 -2.78 8.14 -4.44
C GLY A 61 -2.46 8.52 -2.99
N GLY A 62 -3.26 8.08 -2.01
CA GLY A 62 -3.00 8.34 -0.59
C GLY A 62 -2.87 9.82 -0.27
N GLY A 63 -1.73 10.23 0.30
CA GLY A 63 -1.44 11.62 0.67
C GLY A 63 -0.91 12.50 -0.46
N ILE A 64 -0.66 12.00 -1.67
CA ILE A 64 -0.03 12.77 -2.75
C ILE A 64 -0.82 14.04 -3.07
N GLY A 65 -2.15 13.94 -3.20
CA GLY A 65 -3.01 15.06 -3.57
C GLY A 65 -3.03 16.21 -2.56
N GLY A 66 -2.84 15.89 -1.27
CA GLY A 66 -2.71 16.89 -0.18
C GLY A 66 -1.27 17.17 0.22
N GLY A 67 -0.34 16.29 -0.18
CA GLY A 67 1.05 16.28 0.25
C GLY A 67 1.90 17.45 -0.25
N GLY A 68 1.48 18.14 -1.30
CA GLY A 68 2.12 19.35 -1.81
C GLY A 68 1.66 20.64 -1.12
N MET A 69 1.26 20.59 0.15
CA MET A 69 0.75 21.76 0.89
C MET A 69 -0.48 22.38 0.22
N LEU A 70 -1.34 21.54 -0.39
CA LEU A 70 -2.47 21.90 -1.27
C LEU A 70 -2.07 22.59 -2.59
N PHE A 71 -0.77 22.69 -2.90
CA PHE A 71 -0.33 23.02 -4.24
C PHE A 71 -0.29 21.76 -5.13
N HIS A 72 -0.31 21.96 -6.43
CA HIS A 72 -0.36 20.87 -7.41
C HIS A 72 1.00 20.27 -7.75
N LYS A 73 2.09 20.68 -7.08
CA LYS A 73 3.46 20.20 -7.32
C LYS A 73 3.99 19.40 -6.14
N VAL A 74 4.77 18.38 -6.46
CA VAL A 74 5.48 17.54 -5.49
C VAL A 74 6.91 17.32 -5.96
N VAL A 75 7.79 16.95 -5.03
CA VAL A 75 9.23 16.78 -5.27
C VAL A 75 9.58 15.28 -5.33
N VAL A 76 10.56 14.96 -6.17
CA VAL A 76 11.19 13.62 -6.27
C VAL A 76 12.70 13.83 -6.33
N GLU A 77 13.47 13.08 -5.56
CA GLU A 77 14.94 13.13 -5.57
C GLU A 77 15.53 12.36 -6.76
N GLU A 78 16.78 12.69 -7.09
CA GLU A 78 17.52 12.10 -8.19
C GLU A 78 17.63 10.57 -8.08
N GLU A 79 17.81 10.05 -6.87
CA GLU A 79 17.93 8.62 -6.58
C GLU A 79 16.69 7.82 -6.96
N ALA A 80 15.51 8.45 -6.90
CA ALA A 80 14.24 7.81 -7.25
C ALA A 80 13.87 7.93 -8.74
N LEU A 81 14.62 8.71 -9.54
CA LEU A 81 14.31 8.90 -10.97
C LEU A 81 14.22 7.61 -11.78
N PRO A 82 15.09 6.61 -11.59
CA PRO A 82 14.98 5.35 -12.32
C PRO A 82 13.60 4.68 -12.08
N VAL A 83 13.16 4.65 -10.82
CA VAL A 83 11.85 4.08 -10.44
C VAL A 83 10.72 4.94 -11.00
N ALA A 84 10.79 6.27 -10.84
CA ALA A 84 9.78 7.19 -11.36
C ALA A 84 9.59 7.02 -12.88
N ARG A 85 10.68 6.96 -13.64
CA ARG A 85 10.64 6.76 -15.09
C ARG A 85 10.06 5.40 -15.49
N GLU A 86 10.45 4.34 -14.79
CA GLU A 86 9.92 2.99 -15.03
C GLU A 86 8.40 2.95 -14.81
N LEU A 87 7.89 3.71 -13.84
CA LEU A 87 6.46 3.84 -13.56
C LEU A 87 5.75 4.88 -14.46
N GLY A 88 6.43 5.43 -15.46
CA GLY A 88 5.86 6.40 -16.40
C GLY A 88 5.62 7.79 -15.79
N VAL A 89 6.31 8.13 -14.69
CA VAL A 89 6.22 9.45 -14.07
C VAL A 89 7.16 10.41 -14.80
N GLU A 90 6.62 11.41 -15.46
CA GLU A 90 7.39 12.51 -16.03
C GLU A 90 7.74 13.52 -14.93
N VAL A 91 9.00 13.85 -14.84
CA VAL A 91 9.54 14.85 -13.89
C VAL A 91 10.35 15.90 -14.64
N ALA A 92 10.37 17.12 -14.12
CA ALA A 92 11.21 18.20 -14.62
C ALA A 92 12.25 18.59 -13.55
N PRO A 93 13.47 19.02 -13.95
CA PRO A 93 14.44 19.53 -13.00
C PRO A 93 13.90 20.77 -12.28
N SER A 94 14.19 20.90 -10.99
CA SER A 94 13.89 22.09 -10.21
C SER A 94 15.04 23.11 -10.27
N SER A 95 14.90 24.23 -9.56
CA SER A 95 15.99 25.19 -9.36
C SER A 95 17.09 24.68 -8.43
N VAL A 96 16.86 23.57 -7.74
CA VAL A 96 17.81 22.94 -6.81
C VAL A 96 18.33 21.65 -7.44
N LYS A 97 19.66 21.53 -7.56
CA LYS A 97 20.31 20.34 -8.11
C LYS A 97 19.96 19.08 -7.30
N GLY A 98 19.66 18.00 -7.99
CA GLY A 98 19.28 16.72 -7.38
C GLY A 98 17.80 16.61 -6.99
N LEU A 99 17.03 17.71 -7.15
CA LEU A 99 15.58 17.70 -6.89
C LEU A 99 14.80 17.96 -8.18
N TYR A 100 13.75 17.18 -8.36
CA TYR A 100 12.88 17.21 -9.54
C TYR A 100 11.44 17.46 -9.10
N VAL A 101 10.62 17.99 -9.99
CA VAL A 101 9.21 18.29 -9.71
C VAL A 101 8.30 17.59 -10.71
N THR A 102 7.13 17.19 -10.23
CA THR A 102 6.03 16.70 -11.06
C THR A 102 4.70 17.20 -10.52
N ASP A 103 3.65 17.09 -11.33
CA ASP A 103 2.30 17.35 -10.84
C ASP A 103 1.83 16.20 -9.95
N ALA A 104 1.18 16.52 -8.82
CA ALA A 104 0.60 15.54 -7.92
C ALA A 104 -0.38 14.61 -8.66
N ALA A 105 -1.25 15.19 -9.51
CA ALA A 105 -2.18 14.41 -10.32
C ALA A 105 -1.45 13.46 -11.29
N ARG A 106 -0.39 13.92 -11.95
CA ARG A 106 0.43 13.09 -12.85
C ARG A 106 1.05 11.92 -12.09
N LEU A 107 1.66 12.19 -10.94
CA LEU A 107 2.23 11.15 -10.09
C LEU A 107 1.19 10.09 -9.72
N ILE A 108 0.01 10.51 -9.23
CA ILE A 108 -1.07 9.58 -8.86
C ILE A 108 -1.49 8.71 -10.04
N VAL A 109 -1.77 9.31 -11.20
CA VAL A 109 -2.26 8.59 -12.37
C VAL A 109 -1.20 7.64 -12.92
N SER A 110 0.07 8.06 -13.00
CA SER A 110 1.16 7.22 -13.50
C SER A 110 1.37 6.00 -12.61
N LEU A 111 1.43 6.17 -11.28
CA LEU A 111 1.61 5.04 -10.35
C LEU A 111 0.44 4.05 -10.43
N ALA A 112 -0.79 4.55 -10.45
CA ALA A 112 -1.97 3.70 -10.54
C ALA A 112 -2.06 2.97 -11.87
N LYS A 113 -1.81 3.68 -12.98
CA LYS A 113 -1.78 3.07 -14.31
C LYS A 113 -0.72 1.97 -14.40
N ALA A 114 0.49 2.23 -13.92
CA ALA A 114 1.57 1.24 -13.92
C ALA A 114 1.17 -0.02 -13.14
N ALA A 115 0.60 0.12 -11.93
CA ALA A 115 0.15 -1.01 -11.12
C ALA A 115 -0.96 -1.83 -11.82
N LEU A 116 -1.96 -1.15 -12.39
CA LEU A 116 -3.07 -1.79 -13.11
C LEU A 116 -2.60 -2.49 -14.40
N ASP A 117 -1.76 -1.84 -15.19
CA ASP A 117 -1.20 -2.43 -16.42
C ASP A 117 -0.32 -3.65 -16.15
N ALA A 118 0.34 -3.69 -14.99
CA ALA A 118 1.10 -4.85 -14.53
C ALA A 118 0.22 -6.00 -14.01
N GLY A 119 -1.10 -5.80 -13.86
CA GLY A 119 -2.06 -6.81 -13.46
C GLY A 119 -2.47 -6.77 -11.98
N ALA A 120 -2.14 -5.72 -11.22
CA ALA A 120 -2.65 -5.55 -9.87
C ALA A 120 -4.16 -5.30 -9.88
N LYS A 121 -4.89 -5.92 -8.97
CA LYS A 121 -6.30 -5.60 -8.69
C LYS A 121 -6.37 -4.57 -7.58
N ILE A 122 -7.07 -3.47 -7.81
CA ILE A 122 -7.30 -2.43 -6.81
C ILE A 122 -8.79 -2.39 -6.45
N LEU A 123 -9.12 -2.57 -5.18
CA LEU A 123 -10.46 -2.41 -4.63
C LEU A 123 -10.52 -1.10 -3.83
N LEU A 124 -11.41 -0.20 -4.26
CA LEU A 124 -11.65 1.09 -3.59
C LEU A 124 -12.81 0.98 -2.59
N GLY A 125 -12.78 1.78 -1.54
CA GLY A 125 -13.81 1.79 -0.51
C GLY A 125 -13.78 0.53 0.36
N VAL A 126 -12.63 -0.15 0.46
CA VAL A 126 -12.42 -1.36 1.27
C VAL A 126 -11.32 -1.11 2.29
N GLU A 127 -11.67 -1.20 3.56
CA GLU A 127 -10.79 -0.95 4.69
C GLU A 127 -10.40 -2.25 5.37
N ALA A 128 -9.09 -2.49 5.51
CA ALA A 128 -8.58 -3.59 6.32
C ALA A 128 -8.69 -3.21 7.81
N VAL A 129 -9.45 -4.01 8.55
CA VAL A 129 -9.79 -3.73 9.95
C VAL A 129 -9.11 -4.66 10.94
N ASP A 130 -8.62 -5.83 10.48
CA ASP A 130 -7.92 -6.79 11.33
C ASP A 130 -7.02 -7.72 10.49
N LEU A 131 -6.28 -8.59 11.17
CA LEU A 131 -5.37 -9.57 10.59
C LEU A 131 -5.98 -10.98 10.61
N VAL A 132 -5.72 -11.76 9.56
CA VAL A 132 -5.86 -13.21 9.58
C VAL A 132 -4.51 -13.81 9.95
N VAL A 133 -4.46 -14.64 10.99
CA VAL A 133 -3.21 -15.24 11.50
C VAL A 133 -3.26 -16.75 11.49
N ARG A 134 -2.10 -17.37 11.39
CA ARG A 134 -1.89 -18.83 11.56
C ARG A 134 -0.71 -19.05 12.49
N ARG A 135 -0.59 -20.23 13.09
CA ARG A 135 0.59 -20.63 13.86
C ARG A 135 1.52 -21.52 13.03
N GLU A 136 2.76 -21.10 12.92
CA GLU A 136 3.83 -21.82 12.25
C GLU A 136 5.07 -21.84 13.16
N GLY A 137 5.57 -23.03 13.51
CA GLY A 137 6.75 -23.17 14.37
C GLY A 137 6.63 -22.52 15.75
N GLY A 138 5.42 -22.49 16.31
CA GLY A 138 5.16 -21.90 17.63
C GLY A 138 4.96 -20.37 17.64
N LYS A 139 5.16 -19.70 16.50
CA LYS A 139 4.96 -18.26 16.33
C LYS A 139 3.74 -17.95 15.46
N HIS A 140 3.21 -16.74 15.58
CA HIS A 140 2.19 -16.28 14.67
C HIS A 140 2.80 -15.87 13.32
N ARG A 141 2.06 -16.19 12.25
CA ARG A 141 2.27 -15.66 10.90
C ARG A 141 1.01 -14.94 10.45
N VAL A 142 1.17 -13.75 9.90
CA VAL A 142 0.08 -13.04 9.21
C VAL A 142 -0.15 -13.75 7.88
N ALA A 143 -1.39 -14.24 7.70
CA ALA A 143 -1.82 -15.04 6.56
C ALA A 143 -2.89 -14.33 5.71
N GLY A 144 -3.19 -13.07 6.04
CA GLY A 144 -4.19 -12.27 5.34
C GLY A 144 -4.73 -11.13 6.17
N VAL A 145 -5.84 -10.57 5.74
CA VAL A 145 -6.54 -9.45 6.40
C VAL A 145 -8.04 -9.70 6.46
N MET A 146 -8.67 -9.12 7.48
CA MET A 146 -10.12 -8.95 7.55
C MET A 146 -10.44 -7.54 7.05
N ALA A 147 -11.41 -7.41 6.17
CA ALA A 147 -11.75 -6.11 5.57
C ALA A 147 -13.27 -5.90 5.48
N VAL A 148 -13.68 -4.66 5.59
CA VAL A 148 -15.07 -4.22 5.42
C VAL A 148 -15.16 -3.13 4.36
N TRP A 149 -16.36 -2.90 3.84
CA TRP A 149 -16.60 -1.67 3.10
C TRP A 149 -16.41 -0.46 4.02
N SER A 150 -15.64 0.53 3.61
CA SER A 150 -15.35 1.72 4.44
C SER A 150 -16.63 2.45 4.88
N ALA A 151 -17.73 2.32 4.15
CA ALA A 151 -19.03 2.81 4.53
C ALA A 151 -19.55 2.17 5.84
N VAL A 152 -19.18 0.92 6.14
CA VAL A 152 -19.53 0.22 7.37
C VAL A 152 -18.86 0.90 8.57
N GLU A 153 -17.53 1.15 8.46
CA GLU A 153 -16.77 1.86 9.50
C GLU A 153 -17.30 3.28 9.72
N LEU A 154 -17.55 4.01 8.64
CA LEU A 154 -18.10 5.38 8.72
C LEU A 154 -19.49 5.42 9.36
N SER A 155 -20.32 4.41 9.11
CA SER A 155 -21.68 4.30 9.64
C SER A 155 -21.74 3.64 11.01
N LYS A 156 -20.61 3.13 11.54
CA LYS A 156 -20.50 2.39 12.80
C LYS A 156 -21.48 1.21 12.90
N LEU A 157 -21.73 0.56 11.76
CA LEU A 157 -22.57 -0.64 11.71
C LEU A 157 -21.77 -1.86 12.16
N HIS A 158 -22.43 -2.79 12.84
CA HIS A 158 -21.86 -4.09 13.14
C HIS A 158 -22.12 -5.04 11.96
N VAL A 159 -21.09 -5.28 11.16
CA VAL A 159 -21.13 -6.18 10.01
C VAL A 159 -19.90 -7.08 10.05
N ASP A 160 -20.08 -8.37 9.85
CA ASP A 160 -18.98 -9.31 9.79
C ASP A 160 -18.06 -8.99 8.59
N PRO A 161 -16.74 -8.94 8.79
CA PRO A 161 -15.80 -8.60 7.74
C PRO A 161 -15.60 -9.74 6.73
N LEU A 162 -15.23 -9.37 5.51
CA LEU A 162 -14.69 -10.28 4.52
C LEU A 162 -13.28 -10.70 4.91
N MET A 163 -12.92 -11.96 4.66
CA MET A 163 -11.59 -12.49 4.94
C MET A 163 -10.85 -12.72 3.61
N PHE A 164 -9.66 -12.13 3.50
CA PHE A 164 -8.75 -12.30 2.37
C PHE A 164 -7.47 -12.96 2.86
N GLU A 165 -7.08 -14.07 2.25
CA GLU A 165 -5.84 -14.78 2.58
C GLU A 165 -4.73 -14.47 1.58
N ALA A 166 -3.48 -14.43 2.08
CA ALA A 166 -2.30 -14.24 1.24
C ALA A 166 -1.05 -14.87 1.84
N ARG A 167 -0.06 -15.11 0.98
CA ARG A 167 1.27 -15.58 1.39
C ARG A 167 2.07 -14.45 2.06
N ALA A 168 1.82 -13.20 1.69
CA ALA A 168 2.39 -12.00 2.32
C ALA A 168 1.38 -10.86 2.32
N VAL A 169 1.44 -10.01 3.34
CA VAL A 169 0.67 -8.78 3.48
C VAL A 169 1.63 -7.60 3.60
N LEU A 170 1.37 -6.52 2.87
CA LEU A 170 2.13 -5.27 2.95
C LEU A 170 1.26 -4.16 3.57
N ASP A 171 1.68 -3.64 4.70
CA ASP A 171 1.12 -2.42 5.28
C ASP A 171 1.76 -1.21 4.60
N ALA A 172 0.99 -0.54 3.75
CA ALA A 172 1.30 0.73 3.10
C ALA A 172 0.23 1.79 3.44
N THR A 173 -0.37 1.69 4.63
CA THR A 173 -1.48 2.54 5.08
C THR A 173 -1.07 3.96 5.46
N GLY A 174 0.22 4.27 5.36
CA GLY A 174 0.76 5.59 5.62
C GLY A 174 0.98 5.85 7.12
N HIS A 175 0.71 7.07 7.57
CA HIS A 175 1.04 7.54 8.92
C HIS A 175 0.42 6.72 10.06
N GLU A 176 -0.72 6.09 9.81
CA GLU A 176 -1.42 5.28 10.82
C GLU A 176 -0.75 3.92 11.06
N ALA A 177 0.03 3.41 10.09
CA ALA A 177 0.62 2.07 10.14
C ALA A 177 -0.40 1.03 10.67
N ARG A 178 -1.58 1.01 10.05
CA ARG A 178 -2.80 0.38 10.60
C ARG A 178 -2.60 -1.09 10.96
N LEU A 179 -2.05 -1.88 10.02
CA LEU A 179 -1.86 -3.31 10.27
C LEU A 179 -0.71 -3.58 11.25
N ALA A 180 0.34 -2.77 11.20
CA ALA A 180 1.43 -2.84 12.16
C ALA A 180 0.94 -2.49 13.58
N SER A 181 0.03 -1.50 13.71
CA SER A 181 -0.61 -1.16 14.99
C SER A 181 -1.41 -2.33 15.54
N ILE A 182 -2.28 -2.92 14.72
CA ILE A 182 -3.08 -4.10 15.10
C ILE A 182 -2.16 -5.28 15.50
N ALA A 183 -1.10 -5.53 14.74
CA ALA A 183 -0.14 -6.57 15.07
C ALA A 183 0.55 -6.31 16.42
N GLY A 184 0.99 -5.08 16.68
CA GLY A 184 1.61 -4.68 17.94
C GLY A 184 0.70 -4.80 19.16
N GLU A 185 -0.62 -4.66 18.96
CA GLU A 185 -1.63 -4.82 20.01
C GLU A 185 -2.00 -6.29 20.25
N LYS A 186 -2.17 -7.08 19.18
CA LYS A 186 -2.74 -8.44 19.24
C LYS A 186 -1.70 -9.56 19.26
N LEU A 187 -0.48 -9.32 18.75
CA LEU A 187 0.61 -10.28 18.71
C LEU A 187 1.71 -9.84 19.70
N GLU A 188 1.34 -9.70 20.95
CA GLU A 188 2.20 -9.18 22.01
C GLU A 188 3.51 -9.97 22.13
N GLY A 189 4.64 -9.24 22.11
CA GLY A 189 5.98 -9.83 22.15
C GLY A 189 6.50 -10.40 20.81
N GLU A 190 5.64 -10.52 19.77
CA GLU A 190 6.04 -10.99 18.45
C GLU A 190 6.09 -9.89 17.39
N ALA A 191 5.33 -8.81 17.57
CA ALA A 191 5.31 -7.64 16.68
C ALA A 191 5.76 -6.37 17.41
N PRO A 192 6.44 -5.43 16.72
CA PRO A 192 6.81 -4.16 17.31
C PRO A 192 5.58 -3.28 17.55
N ARG A 193 5.59 -2.51 18.65
CA ARG A 193 4.61 -1.43 18.84
C ARG A 193 4.95 -0.27 17.91
N VAL A 194 3.94 0.32 17.28
CA VAL A 194 4.10 1.53 16.46
C VAL A 194 4.47 2.71 17.36
N ARG A 195 5.56 3.39 17.02
CA ARG A 195 6.09 4.54 17.81
C ARG A 195 5.45 5.86 17.39
N GLY A 196 4.83 5.91 16.21
CA GLY A 196 4.43 7.15 15.56
C GLY A 196 5.60 7.81 14.82
N GLU A 197 5.35 8.97 14.26
CA GLU A 197 6.37 9.72 13.51
C GLU A 197 7.17 10.64 14.41
N GLY A 198 8.44 10.83 14.06
CA GLY A 198 9.30 11.85 14.63
C GLY A 198 9.02 13.26 14.08
N PRO A 199 9.78 14.25 14.53
CA PRO A 199 9.71 15.61 13.99
C PRO A 199 10.12 15.66 12.51
N ALA A 200 9.89 16.80 11.85
CA ALA A 200 10.22 16.97 10.44
C ALA A 200 11.73 17.08 10.19
N TRP A 201 12.27 16.21 9.36
CA TRP A 201 13.61 16.26 8.79
C TRP A 201 13.64 15.48 7.49
N ALA A 202 13.35 16.17 6.37
CA ALA A 202 13.13 15.52 5.08
C ALA A 202 14.33 14.70 4.58
N GLU A 203 15.53 15.28 4.60
CA GLU A 203 16.74 14.61 4.08
C GLU A 203 17.00 13.27 4.77
N GLU A 204 16.88 13.22 6.09
CA GLU A 204 17.10 11.99 6.85
C GLU A 204 15.90 11.05 6.75
N GLY A 205 14.67 11.57 6.74
CA GLY A 205 13.46 10.80 6.63
C GLY A 205 13.38 10.01 5.31
N GLU A 206 13.79 10.61 4.19
CA GLU A 206 13.82 9.98 2.86
C GLU A 206 14.77 8.76 2.81
N LYS A 207 15.92 8.82 3.50
CA LYS A 207 16.86 7.70 3.61
C LYS A 207 16.30 6.61 4.54
N LEU A 208 15.89 7.03 5.74
CA LEU A 208 15.45 6.11 6.79
C LEU A 208 14.16 5.33 6.42
N VAL A 209 13.26 5.91 5.66
CA VAL A 209 12.03 5.21 5.24
C VAL A 209 12.32 4.00 4.36
N VAL A 210 13.34 4.09 3.51
CA VAL A 210 13.78 2.96 2.67
C VAL A 210 14.42 1.88 3.54
N GLU A 211 15.29 2.26 4.48
CA GLU A 211 15.95 1.34 5.40
C GLU A 211 14.96 0.64 6.34
N ALA A 212 13.94 1.37 6.81
CA ALA A 212 12.88 0.87 7.67
C ALA A 212 11.97 -0.16 7.02
N THR A 213 11.96 -0.20 5.68
CA THR A 213 11.14 -1.13 4.90
C THR A 213 11.59 -2.56 5.12
N ARG A 214 10.76 -3.37 5.79
CA ARG A 214 11.09 -4.75 6.15
C ARG A 214 9.85 -5.57 6.51
N GLU A 215 10.08 -6.85 6.74
CA GLU A 215 9.14 -7.70 7.46
C GLU A 215 9.23 -7.41 8.98
N ILE A 216 8.08 -7.21 9.64
CA ILE A 216 8.01 -6.89 11.07
C ILE A 216 7.52 -8.05 11.94
N VAL A 217 6.74 -8.94 11.34
CA VAL A 217 6.31 -10.23 11.88
C VAL A 217 6.14 -11.17 10.69
N PRO A 218 6.31 -12.50 10.85
CA PRO A 218 6.21 -13.40 9.71
C PRO A 218 4.94 -13.17 8.89
N GLY A 219 5.10 -12.86 7.60
CA GLY A 219 4.02 -12.59 6.66
C GLY A 219 3.54 -11.14 6.60
N LEU A 220 3.95 -10.25 7.51
CA LEU A 220 3.59 -8.83 7.48
C LEU A 220 4.80 -7.94 7.22
N PHE A 221 4.76 -7.19 6.14
CA PHE A 221 5.76 -6.20 5.73
C PHE A 221 5.23 -4.78 5.92
N VAL A 222 6.12 -3.82 6.06
CA VAL A 222 5.78 -2.39 6.13
C VAL A 222 6.56 -1.61 5.07
N ALA A 223 5.91 -0.60 4.45
CA ALA A 223 6.54 0.31 3.50
C ALA A 223 6.00 1.74 3.63
N GLY A 224 6.77 2.70 3.11
CA GLY A 224 6.42 4.10 3.15
C GLY A 224 6.28 4.64 4.57
N MET A 225 5.34 5.54 4.78
CA MET A 225 5.14 6.14 6.10
C MET A 225 4.76 5.13 7.19
N ALA A 226 4.18 3.97 6.86
CA ALA A 226 3.95 2.91 7.82
C ALA A 226 5.28 2.36 8.39
N ALA A 227 6.29 2.19 7.54
CA ALA A 227 7.62 1.78 7.98
C ALA A 227 8.30 2.85 8.85
N ALA A 228 8.15 4.14 8.49
CA ALA A 228 8.65 5.25 9.30
C ALA A 228 7.96 5.30 10.67
N ALA A 229 6.64 5.17 10.72
CA ALA A 229 5.86 5.22 11.95
C ALA A 229 6.16 4.06 12.92
N VAL A 230 6.39 2.84 12.41
CA VAL A 230 6.83 1.71 13.24
C VAL A 230 8.12 2.01 13.99
N ASN A 231 9.04 2.74 13.35
CA ASN A 231 10.37 3.01 13.90
C ASN A 231 10.51 4.36 14.62
N GLY A 232 9.52 5.25 14.53
CA GLY A 232 9.60 6.60 15.08
C GLY A 232 10.48 7.53 14.24
N TYR A 233 10.55 7.32 12.92
CA TYR A 233 11.42 8.08 12.03
C TYR A 233 10.80 9.40 11.59
N TYR A 234 11.60 10.28 11.00
CA TYR A 234 11.27 11.66 10.67
C TYR A 234 10.21 11.78 9.56
N ARG A 235 9.42 12.86 9.64
CA ARG A 235 8.49 13.27 8.57
C ARG A 235 9.26 13.96 7.46
N MET A 236 8.86 13.71 6.20
CA MET A 236 9.54 14.25 5.02
C MET A 236 8.81 15.43 4.36
N GLY A 237 7.48 15.49 4.45
CA GLY A 237 6.69 16.51 3.74
C GLY A 237 6.38 16.13 2.28
N PRO A 238 6.28 17.11 1.35
CA PRO A 238 5.84 16.88 -0.04
C PRO A 238 6.93 16.36 -0.98
N ILE A 239 7.75 15.44 -0.51
CA ILE A 239 8.80 14.74 -1.25
C ILE A 239 8.48 13.25 -1.26
N PHE A 240 8.63 12.58 -2.40
CA PHE A 240 8.05 11.25 -2.61
C PHE A 240 9.03 10.21 -3.15
N GLY A 241 10.29 10.55 -3.33
CA GLY A 241 11.28 9.59 -3.84
C GLY A 241 11.47 8.41 -2.91
N GLY A 242 11.65 8.65 -1.62
CA GLY A 242 11.76 7.60 -0.61
C GLY A 242 10.51 6.71 -0.54
N MET A 243 9.32 7.24 -0.86
CA MET A 243 8.10 6.43 -0.93
C MET A 243 8.16 5.44 -2.10
N LEU A 244 8.63 5.87 -3.28
CA LEU A 244 8.81 5.01 -4.45
C LEU A 244 9.85 3.93 -4.19
N LEU A 245 11.01 4.34 -3.65
CA LEU A 245 12.10 3.41 -3.32
C LEU A 245 11.69 2.40 -2.23
N SER A 246 10.98 2.84 -1.21
CA SER A 246 10.43 1.97 -0.16
C SER A 246 9.44 0.94 -0.73
N GLY A 247 8.52 1.36 -1.62
CA GLY A 247 7.59 0.46 -2.29
C GLY A 247 8.30 -0.60 -3.12
N LYS A 248 9.31 -0.21 -3.91
CA LYS A 248 10.16 -1.14 -4.67
C LYS A 248 10.88 -2.12 -3.76
N ARG A 249 11.53 -1.63 -2.69
CA ARG A 249 12.23 -2.47 -1.71
C ARG A 249 11.29 -3.49 -1.06
N ALA A 250 10.08 -3.08 -0.68
CA ALA A 250 9.10 -3.98 -0.11
C ALA A 250 8.74 -5.12 -1.07
N ALA A 251 8.51 -4.79 -2.34
CA ALA A 251 8.24 -5.79 -3.37
C ALA A 251 9.41 -6.77 -3.55
N GLU A 252 10.64 -6.27 -3.62
CA GLU A 252 11.85 -7.12 -3.74
C GLU A 252 11.99 -8.08 -2.54
N LEU A 253 11.76 -7.60 -1.31
CA LEU A 253 11.79 -8.44 -0.11
C LEU A 253 10.72 -9.53 -0.14
N ILE A 254 9.49 -9.19 -0.55
CA ILE A 254 8.38 -10.13 -0.67
C ILE A 254 8.65 -11.17 -1.76
N ILE A 255 9.08 -10.76 -2.95
CA ILE A 255 9.41 -11.65 -4.07
C ILE A 255 10.48 -12.65 -3.64
N ASN A 256 11.58 -12.17 -3.07
CA ASN A 256 12.67 -13.02 -2.60
C ASN A 256 12.21 -14.04 -1.56
N LYS A 257 11.39 -13.62 -0.60
CA LYS A 257 10.83 -14.52 0.41
C LYS A 257 9.90 -15.57 -0.17
N LEU A 258 9.02 -15.19 -1.11
CA LEU A 258 8.07 -16.12 -1.69
C LEU A 258 8.74 -17.12 -2.65
N SER A 259 9.82 -16.71 -3.34
CA SER A 259 10.63 -17.58 -4.22
C SER A 259 11.48 -18.58 -3.44
N SER A 260 11.90 -18.27 -2.22
CA SER A 260 12.71 -19.17 -1.38
C SER A 260 11.90 -20.28 -0.68
N ARG A 261 10.57 -20.20 -0.73
CA ARG A 261 9.64 -21.16 -0.10
C ARG A 261 8.92 -22.07 -1.11
N GLY A 262 9.18 -21.93 -2.39
CA GLY A 262 8.71 -22.83 -3.46
C GLY A 262 9.76 -23.85 -3.80
#